data_aed26589a3bbbc2f3a603b6ccec98483
#
_entry.id   aed26589a3bbbc2f3a603b6ccec98483
#
_cell.length_a   1.000
_cell.length_b   1.000
_cell.length_c   1.000
_cell.angle_alpha   90.00
_cell.angle_beta   90.00
_cell.angle_gamma   90.00
#
_symmetry.space_group_name_H-M   'P 1'
#
loop_
_entity.id
_entity.type
_entity.pdbx_description
1 polymer ?
#
loop_
_entity_poly.entity_id
_entity_poly.type
_entity_poly.pdbx_seq_one_letter_code
_entity_poly.pdbx_strand_id
1 'polypeptide(L)'
;MKGIKDAQRIVVKVGTSTLTYDTGKVNLRRMDKLAQVISDLRNSGIEVALVTSAAIAVGVGKLGLPARPKDIPSRQAVATVGQCELMFMYDKLFSEYGNTIG
;
A
#
# COMPACT_ATOMS: atom_id res chain seq x y z
N MET A 1 -0.24 14.41 28.32
CA MET A 1 -0.03 14.56 26.87
C MET A 1 -0.48 13.31 26.17
N LYS A 2 -1.27 13.43 25.10
CA LYS A 2 -1.69 12.29 24.32
C LYS A 2 -0.57 11.83 23.38
N GLY A 3 -0.27 10.56 23.39
CA GLY A 3 0.64 9.94 22.45
C GLY A 3 -0.10 9.03 21.48
N ILE A 4 0.63 8.24 20.70
CA ILE A 4 0.03 7.29 19.75
C ILE A 4 -0.92 6.32 20.45
N LYS A 5 -0.60 5.91 21.67
CA LYS A 5 -1.43 5.00 22.47
C LYS A 5 -2.83 5.54 22.74
N ASP A 6 -2.96 6.86 22.81
CA ASP A 6 -4.22 7.53 23.12
C ASP A 6 -4.95 8.00 21.88
N ALA A 7 -4.36 7.83 20.70
CA ALA A 7 -4.97 8.24 19.46
C ALA A 7 -6.14 7.30 19.11
N GLN A 8 -7.24 7.87 18.60
CA GLN A 8 -8.38 7.12 18.11
C GLN A 8 -8.28 6.86 16.61
N ARG A 9 -7.49 7.66 15.91
CA ARG A 9 -7.29 7.56 14.47
C ARG A 9 -5.87 7.92 14.11
N ILE A 10 -5.27 7.10 13.25
CA ILE A 10 -3.91 7.29 12.76
C ILE A 10 -3.93 7.26 11.24
N VAL A 11 -3.20 8.17 10.61
CA VAL A 11 -2.95 8.15 9.17
C VAL A 11 -1.50 7.73 8.95
N VAL A 12 -1.31 6.66 8.20
CA VAL A 12 0.01 6.14 7.85
C VAL A 12 0.25 6.43 6.37
N LYS A 13 1.29 7.19 6.07
CA LYS A 13 1.70 7.50 4.69
C LYS A 13 2.93 6.69 4.34
N VAL A 14 2.87 5.99 3.23
CA VAL A 14 3.95 5.10 2.79
C VAL A 14 4.36 5.50 1.38
N GLY A 15 5.64 5.80 1.22
CA GLY A 15 6.20 6.16 -0.09
C GLY A 15 6.44 4.95 -0.98
N THR A 16 6.57 5.22 -2.28
CA THR A 16 6.77 4.18 -3.30
C THR A 16 7.99 3.31 -3.00
N SER A 17 9.12 3.93 -2.66
CA SER A 17 10.38 3.21 -2.42
C SER A 17 10.33 2.30 -1.19
N THR A 18 9.40 2.53 -0.29
CA THR A 18 9.21 1.67 0.88
C THR A 18 8.57 0.34 0.49
N LEU A 19 7.64 0.36 -0.45
CA LEU A 19 6.83 -0.81 -0.82
C LEU A 19 7.33 -1.54 -2.07
N THR A 20 8.19 -0.93 -2.87
CA THR A 20 8.60 -1.51 -4.15
C THR A 20 10.11 -1.55 -4.29
N TYR A 21 10.58 -2.51 -5.09
CA TYR A 21 11.93 -2.52 -5.62
C TYR A 21 12.03 -1.57 -6.82
N ASP A 22 13.24 -1.30 -7.30
CA ASP A 22 13.47 -0.45 -8.47
C ASP A 22 12.77 -0.96 -9.73
N THR A 23 12.51 -2.26 -9.79
CA THR A 23 11.78 -2.88 -10.90
C THR A 23 10.29 -2.56 -10.89
N GLY A 24 9.76 -1.98 -9.82
CA GLY A 24 8.33 -1.82 -9.59
C GLY A 24 7.67 -3.02 -8.94
N LYS A 25 8.38 -4.14 -8.81
CA LYS A 25 7.86 -5.30 -8.09
C LYS A 25 7.66 -4.97 -6.62
N VAL A 26 6.60 -5.50 -6.04
CA VAL A 26 6.24 -5.23 -4.65
C VAL A 26 7.20 -5.95 -3.70
N ASN A 27 7.64 -5.24 -2.67
CA ASN A 27 8.42 -5.83 -1.59
C ASN A 27 7.44 -6.49 -0.61
N LEU A 28 7.20 -7.77 -0.80
CA LEU A 28 6.22 -8.52 -0.03
C LEU A 28 6.51 -8.54 1.47
N ARG A 29 7.77 -8.63 1.84
CA ARG A 29 8.16 -8.64 3.26
C ARG A 29 7.78 -7.35 3.96
N ARG A 30 8.06 -6.21 3.33
CA ARG A 30 7.72 -4.90 3.91
C ARG A 30 6.22 -4.68 3.93
N MET A 31 5.54 -5.10 2.87
CA MET A 31 4.09 -4.97 2.79
C MET A 31 3.39 -5.82 3.85
N ASP A 32 3.85 -7.06 4.04
CA ASP A 32 3.33 -7.93 5.09
C ASP A 32 3.59 -7.36 6.49
N LYS A 33 4.79 -6.84 6.73
CA LYS A 33 5.12 -6.21 8.01
C LYS A 33 4.23 -5.01 8.29
N LEU A 34 3.99 -4.19 7.28
CA LEU A 34 3.10 -3.03 7.40
C LEU A 34 1.67 -3.48 7.74
N ALA A 35 1.16 -4.49 7.05
CA ALA A 35 -0.16 -5.04 7.31
C ALA A 35 -0.27 -5.59 8.74
N GLN A 36 0.79 -6.25 9.21
CA GLN A 36 0.86 -6.80 10.57
C GLN A 36 0.77 -5.69 11.62
N VAL A 37 1.57 -4.63 11.46
CA VAL A 37 1.61 -3.51 12.40
C VAL A 37 0.27 -2.77 12.42
N ILE A 38 -0.30 -2.50 11.23
CA ILE A 38 -1.59 -1.82 11.12
C ILE A 38 -2.70 -2.67 11.72
N SER A 39 -2.68 -3.97 11.51
CA SER A 39 -3.66 -4.88 12.09
C SER A 39 -3.60 -4.88 13.61
N ASP A 40 -2.41 -4.85 14.19
CA ASP A 40 -2.25 -4.72 15.63
C ASP A 40 -2.86 -3.44 16.18
N LEU A 41 -2.63 -2.32 15.50
CA LEU A 41 -3.24 -1.04 15.86
C LEU A 41 -4.76 -1.10 15.78
N ARG A 42 -5.28 -1.66 14.70
CA ARG A 42 -6.72 -1.79 14.50
C ARG A 42 -7.36 -2.70 15.56
N ASN A 43 -6.70 -3.80 15.88
CA ASN A 43 -7.18 -4.73 16.89
C ASN A 43 -7.15 -4.12 18.29
N SER A 44 -6.34 -3.08 18.50
CA SER A 44 -6.32 -2.31 19.75
C SER A 44 -7.44 -1.27 19.84
N GLY A 45 -8.27 -1.14 18.79
CA GLY A 45 -9.37 -0.20 18.75
C GLY A 45 -9.03 1.12 18.07
N ILE A 46 -7.90 1.22 17.39
CA ILE A 46 -7.49 2.43 16.69
C ILE A 46 -7.91 2.35 15.22
N GLU A 47 -8.57 3.40 14.70
CA GLU A 47 -8.84 3.52 13.27
C GLU A 47 -7.55 3.88 12.53
N VAL A 48 -7.28 3.21 11.43
CA VAL A 48 -6.09 3.46 10.63
C VAL A 48 -6.47 3.72 9.18
N ALA A 49 -5.96 4.81 8.64
CA ALA A 49 -6.02 5.11 7.21
C ALA A 49 -4.62 4.96 6.63
N LEU A 50 -4.47 4.11 5.63
CA LEU A 50 -3.21 3.88 4.95
C LEU A 50 -3.22 4.61 3.62
N VAL A 51 -2.25 5.50 3.42
CA VAL A 51 -2.10 6.27 2.18
C VAL A 51 -0.80 5.87 1.51
N THR A 52 -0.90 5.48 0.25
CA THR A 52 0.27 5.08 -0.53
C THR A 52 0.27 5.75 -1.89
N SER A 53 1.46 6.04 -2.42
CA SER A 53 1.66 6.63 -3.75
C SER A 53 2.29 5.65 -4.74
N ALA A 54 2.26 4.36 -4.45
CA ALA A 54 2.98 3.34 -5.20
C ALA A 54 2.27 2.84 -6.47
N ALA A 55 1.08 3.34 -6.79
CA ALA A 55 0.26 2.78 -7.87
C ALA A 55 0.98 2.72 -9.23
N ILE A 56 1.65 3.81 -9.64
CA ILE A 56 2.36 3.83 -10.93
C ILE A 56 3.51 2.82 -10.93
N ALA A 57 4.32 2.81 -9.88
CA ALA A 57 5.45 1.89 -9.80
C ALA A 57 5.00 0.43 -9.84
N VAL A 58 3.94 0.10 -9.11
CA VAL A 58 3.40 -1.26 -9.10
C VAL A 58 2.83 -1.62 -10.47
N GLY A 59 2.17 -0.68 -11.14
CA GLY A 59 1.67 -0.88 -12.51
C GLY A 59 2.79 -1.13 -13.50
N VAL A 60 3.88 -0.37 -13.42
CA VAL A 60 5.07 -0.58 -14.25
C VAL A 60 5.62 -1.99 -14.03
N GLY A 61 5.76 -2.41 -12.78
CA GLY A 61 6.24 -3.75 -12.46
C GLY A 61 5.30 -4.86 -12.93
N LYS A 62 4.00 -4.68 -12.76
CA LYS A 62 2.99 -5.66 -13.17
C LYS A 62 2.96 -5.86 -14.67
N LEU A 63 3.06 -4.76 -15.43
CA LEU A 63 3.04 -4.79 -16.89
C LEU A 63 4.40 -5.07 -17.52
N GLY A 64 5.46 -5.10 -16.73
CA GLY A 64 6.81 -5.34 -17.23
C GLY A 64 7.34 -4.22 -18.10
N LEU A 65 6.94 -2.97 -17.84
CA LEU A 65 7.40 -1.83 -18.64
C LEU A 65 8.85 -1.48 -18.31
N PRO A 66 9.63 -1.03 -19.32
CA PRO A 66 11.05 -0.67 -19.10
C PRO A 66 11.22 0.63 -18.33
N ALA A 67 10.21 1.50 -18.33
CA ALA A 67 10.26 2.78 -17.65
C ALA A 67 8.85 3.29 -17.37
N ARG A 68 8.75 4.30 -16.51
CA ARG A 68 7.46 4.96 -16.26
C ARG A 68 7.02 5.73 -17.50
N PRO A 69 5.73 5.68 -17.87
CA PRO A 69 5.22 6.47 -18.98
C PRO A 69 5.29 7.96 -18.63
N LYS A 70 5.45 8.81 -19.69
CA LYS A 70 5.61 10.25 -19.52
C LYS A 70 4.32 11.01 -19.77
N ASP A 71 3.46 10.49 -20.65
CA ASP A 71 2.20 11.15 -20.98
C ASP A 71 1.12 10.83 -19.96
N ILE A 72 0.20 11.76 -19.75
CA ILE A 72 -0.82 11.66 -18.72
C ILE A 72 -1.75 10.45 -18.93
N PRO A 73 -2.31 10.22 -20.12
CA PRO A 73 -3.21 9.06 -20.30
C PRO A 73 -2.54 7.73 -20.01
N SER A 74 -1.28 7.54 -20.43
CA SER A 74 -0.54 6.31 -20.15
C SER A 74 -0.25 6.17 -18.67
N ARG A 75 0.10 7.26 -17.99
CA ARG A 75 0.33 7.25 -16.55
C ARG A 75 -0.93 6.87 -15.78
N GLN A 76 -2.08 7.40 -16.19
CA GLN A 76 -3.36 7.07 -15.58
C GLN A 76 -3.72 5.59 -15.77
N ALA A 77 -3.50 5.06 -16.98
CA ALA A 77 -3.75 3.66 -17.27
C ALA A 77 -2.86 2.74 -16.42
N VAL A 78 -1.57 3.06 -16.33
CA VAL A 78 -0.61 2.28 -15.52
C VAL A 78 -0.96 2.37 -14.04
N ALA A 79 -1.33 3.55 -13.56
CA ALA A 79 -1.74 3.73 -12.16
C ALA A 79 -2.99 2.91 -11.83
N THR A 80 -3.93 2.79 -12.77
CA THR A 80 -5.14 1.98 -12.59
C THR A 80 -4.77 0.50 -12.41
N VAL A 81 -3.89 -0.02 -13.24
CA VAL A 81 -3.39 -1.40 -13.10
C VAL A 81 -2.70 -1.58 -11.75
N GLY A 82 -1.83 -0.65 -11.38
CA GLY A 82 -1.11 -0.72 -10.12
C GLY A 82 -2.01 -0.61 -8.91
N GLN A 83 -3.04 0.23 -8.97
CA GLN A 83 -3.99 0.37 -7.88
C GLN A 83 -4.79 -0.93 -7.67
N CYS A 84 -5.24 -1.56 -8.75
CA CYS A 84 -5.91 -2.85 -8.64
C CYS A 84 -5.03 -3.91 -8.00
N GLU A 85 -3.77 -3.97 -8.40
CA GLU A 85 -2.81 -4.92 -7.83
C GLU A 85 -2.55 -4.64 -6.35
N LEU A 86 -2.36 -3.37 -5.97
CA LEU A 86 -2.15 -2.97 -4.59
C LEU A 86 -3.35 -3.34 -3.72
N MET A 87 -4.55 -3.02 -4.17
CA MET A 87 -5.77 -3.34 -3.40
C MET A 87 -5.95 -4.84 -3.23
N PHE A 88 -5.68 -5.61 -4.28
CA PHE A 88 -5.72 -7.07 -4.21
C PHE A 88 -4.75 -7.60 -3.15
N MET A 89 -3.52 -7.11 -3.15
CA MET A 89 -2.49 -7.55 -2.21
C MET A 89 -2.80 -7.12 -0.79
N TYR A 90 -3.25 -5.90 -0.58
CA TYR A 90 -3.65 -5.43 0.74
C TYR A 90 -4.84 -6.23 1.28
N ASP A 91 -5.83 -6.47 0.45
CA ASP A 91 -6.99 -7.28 0.85
C ASP A 91 -6.55 -8.66 1.31
N LYS A 92 -5.68 -9.31 0.55
CA LYS A 92 -5.15 -10.62 0.89
C LYS A 92 -4.39 -10.61 2.22
N LEU A 93 -3.49 -9.65 2.40
CA LEU A 93 -2.66 -9.58 3.60
C LEU A 93 -3.48 -9.23 4.83
N PHE A 94 -4.35 -8.23 4.75
CA PHE A 94 -5.18 -7.84 5.89
C PHE A 94 -6.20 -8.91 6.25
N SER A 95 -6.71 -9.66 5.27
CA SER A 95 -7.62 -10.77 5.54
C SER A 95 -6.94 -11.87 6.34
N GLU A 96 -5.65 -12.12 6.13
CA GLU A 96 -4.88 -13.07 6.92
C GLU A 96 -4.82 -12.68 8.40
N TYR A 97 -4.87 -11.38 8.69
CA TYR A 97 -4.88 -10.86 10.07
C TYR A 97 -6.29 -10.55 10.58
N GLY A 98 -7.33 -10.98 9.86
CA GLY A 98 -8.71 -10.84 10.29
C GLY A 98 -9.32 -9.47 10.05
N ASN A 99 -8.69 -8.62 9.25
CA ASN A 99 -9.17 -7.27 8.98
C ASN A 99 -9.69 -7.13 7.55
N THR A 100 -10.69 -6.29 7.37
CA THR A 100 -11.28 -5.96 6.08
C THR A 100 -10.83 -4.57 5.67
N ILE A 101 -10.46 -4.40 4.40
CA ILE A 101 -10.14 -3.08 3.84
C ILE A 101 -11.32 -2.52 3.07
N GLY A 102 -11.34 -1.22 2.97
CA GLY A 102 -12.38 -0.53 2.23
C GLY A 102 -12.06 0.93 2.03
#